data_1382dfb022dd2d35a145d00a7c703379
#
_entry.id   1382dfb022dd2d35a145d00a7c703379
#
_cell.length_a   1.000
_cell.length_b   1.000
_cell.length_c   1.000
_cell.angle_alpha   90.00
_cell.angle_beta   90.00
_cell.angle_gamma   90.00
#
_symmetry.space_group_name_H-M   'P 1'
#
loop_
_entity.id
_entity.type
_entity.pdbx_description
1 polymer ?
#
loop_
_entity_poly.entity_id
_entity_poly.type
_entity_poly.pdbx_seq_one_letter_code
_entity_poly.pdbx_strand_id
1 'polypeptide(L)'
;MILINVKFPVKPEHADAWPEITRAFTQATLAEPGNKWFEWSRSVEDPCTYVLIEAFEDDGAAAHVDSDHFRTMQEEFPQYLSATPQIVSEQVAADGWGPMAELQVD
;
A
#
# COMPACT_ATOMS: atom_id res chain seq x y z
N MET A 1 13.07 6.02 -7.41
CA MET A 1 12.25 5.41 -6.36
C MET A 1 11.50 4.20 -6.90
N ILE A 2 11.08 3.34 -6.04
CA ILE A 2 10.20 2.22 -6.38
C ILE A 2 8.77 2.65 -6.09
N LEU A 3 7.92 2.63 -7.12
CA LEU A 3 6.51 2.99 -7.00
C LEU A 3 5.66 1.71 -7.09
N ILE A 4 4.77 1.54 -6.12
CA ILE A 4 4.01 0.30 -5.98
C ILE A 4 2.53 0.64 -5.81
N ASN A 5 1.67 -0.03 -6.59
CA ASN A 5 0.23 0.01 -6.43
C ASN A 5 -0.27 -1.42 -6.17
N VAL A 6 -1.08 -1.60 -5.14
CA VAL A 6 -1.63 -2.91 -4.80
C VAL A 6 -3.14 -2.80 -4.63
N LYS A 7 -3.88 -3.76 -5.16
CA LYS A 7 -5.31 -3.91 -4.90
C LYS A 7 -5.53 -5.09 -3.98
N PHE A 8 -6.20 -4.86 -2.86
CA PHE A 8 -6.52 -5.86 -1.86
C PHE A 8 -8.02 -6.16 -1.89
N PRO A 9 -8.43 -7.34 -2.38
CA PRO A 9 -9.84 -7.74 -2.32
C PRO A 9 -10.13 -8.29 -0.92
N VAL A 10 -10.85 -7.52 -0.13
CA VAL A 10 -11.17 -7.86 1.26
C VAL A 10 -12.52 -8.58 1.31
N LYS A 11 -12.62 -9.60 2.15
CA LYS A 11 -13.91 -10.26 2.39
C LYS A 11 -14.94 -9.24 2.88
N PRO A 12 -16.20 -9.29 2.41
CA PRO A 12 -17.20 -8.29 2.78
C PRO A 12 -17.37 -8.10 4.29
N GLU A 13 -17.31 -9.18 5.08
CA GLU A 13 -17.45 -9.12 6.53
C GLU A 13 -16.29 -8.40 7.23
N HIS A 14 -15.17 -8.20 6.54
CA HIS A 14 -13.99 -7.51 7.06
C HIS A 14 -13.71 -6.17 6.39
N ALA A 15 -14.50 -5.79 5.39
CA ALA A 15 -14.19 -4.61 4.58
C ALA A 15 -14.18 -3.32 5.40
N ASP A 16 -15.17 -3.12 6.28
CA ASP A 16 -15.23 -1.91 7.11
C ASP A 16 -14.13 -1.88 8.18
N ALA A 17 -13.64 -3.05 8.60
CA ALA A 17 -12.61 -3.16 9.63
C ALA A 17 -11.18 -3.12 9.07
N TRP A 18 -11.00 -3.10 7.75
CA TRP A 18 -9.68 -3.16 7.13
C TRP A 18 -8.71 -2.09 7.63
N PRO A 19 -9.10 -0.82 7.83
CA PRO A 19 -8.18 0.17 8.41
C PRO A 19 -7.65 -0.22 9.78
N GLU A 20 -8.47 -0.82 10.64
CA GLU A 20 -8.02 -1.32 11.96
C GLU A 20 -7.14 -2.55 11.82
N ILE A 21 -7.51 -3.47 10.96
CA ILE A 21 -6.76 -4.70 10.71
C ILE A 21 -5.32 -4.38 10.27
N THR A 22 -5.17 -3.35 9.42
CA THR A 22 -3.88 -3.00 8.82
C THR A 22 -3.10 -1.95 9.60
N ARG A 23 -3.62 -1.44 10.72
CA ARG A 23 -3.02 -0.29 11.42
C ARG A 23 -1.57 -0.54 11.83
N ALA A 24 -1.29 -1.66 12.48
CA ALA A 24 0.05 -1.97 12.97
C ALA A 24 1.05 -2.08 11.81
N PHE A 25 0.67 -2.75 10.74
CA PHE A 25 1.49 -2.88 9.54
C PHE A 25 1.74 -1.51 8.90
N THR A 26 0.71 -0.68 8.80
CA THR A 26 0.81 0.66 8.24
C THR A 26 1.77 1.51 9.04
N GLN A 27 1.63 1.54 10.37
CA GLN A 27 2.50 2.33 11.24
C GLN A 27 3.95 1.85 11.17
N ALA A 28 4.17 0.54 11.16
CA ALA A 28 5.52 -0.03 11.05
C ALA A 28 6.18 0.32 9.71
N THR A 29 5.41 0.29 8.62
CA THR A 29 5.91 0.65 7.30
C THR A 29 6.26 2.14 7.22
N LEU A 30 5.40 3.01 7.75
CA LEU A 30 5.65 4.45 7.77
C LEU A 30 6.90 4.81 8.58
N ALA A 31 7.28 3.97 9.54
CA ALA A 31 8.49 4.18 10.35
C ALA A 31 9.78 3.70 9.63
N GLU A 32 9.67 3.00 8.51
CA GLU A 32 10.85 2.55 7.75
C GLU A 32 11.58 3.74 7.14
N PRO A 33 12.92 3.82 7.28
CA PRO A 33 13.67 4.95 6.71
C PRO A 33 13.54 5.08 5.21
N GLY A 34 13.37 3.96 4.50
CA GLY A 34 13.26 3.95 3.04
C GLY A 34 11.86 4.14 2.50
N ASN A 35 10.85 4.23 3.35
CA ASN A 35 9.48 4.48 2.89
C ASN A 35 9.27 5.96 2.61
N LYS A 36 8.71 6.28 1.43
CA LYS A 36 8.40 7.66 1.04
C LYS A 36 6.95 8.01 1.33
N TRP A 37 6.02 7.10 1.02
CA TRP A 37 4.61 7.19 1.42
C TRP A 37 3.98 5.79 1.40
N PHE A 38 2.87 5.67 2.12
CA PHE A 38 2.12 4.41 2.27
C PHE A 38 0.68 4.79 2.59
N GLU A 39 -0.19 4.77 1.57
CA GLU A 39 -1.54 5.31 1.70
C GLU A 39 -2.59 4.31 1.24
N TRP A 40 -3.55 4.05 2.10
CA TRP A 40 -4.72 3.24 1.80
C TRP A 40 -5.86 4.11 1.27
N SER A 41 -6.58 3.59 0.28
CA SER A 41 -7.83 4.18 -0.20
C SER A 41 -8.83 3.07 -0.43
N ARG A 42 -10.09 3.35 -0.19
CA ARG A 42 -11.15 2.40 -0.50
C ARG A 42 -11.68 2.70 -1.90
N SER A 43 -11.83 1.67 -2.73
CA SER A 43 -12.32 1.86 -4.10
C SER A 43 -13.74 2.41 -4.10
N VAL A 44 -14.01 3.39 -4.97
CA VAL A 44 -15.35 3.95 -5.14
C VAL A 44 -16.24 2.99 -5.93
N GLU A 45 -15.64 2.19 -6.81
CA GLU A 45 -16.37 1.23 -7.66
C GLU A 45 -16.68 -0.07 -6.94
N ASP A 46 -15.80 -0.48 -5.99
CA ASP A 46 -15.96 -1.73 -5.25
C ASP A 46 -15.57 -1.51 -3.79
N PRO A 47 -16.55 -1.35 -2.88
CA PRO A 47 -16.28 -1.02 -1.49
C PRO A 47 -15.58 -2.12 -0.69
N CYS A 48 -15.43 -3.33 -1.26
CA CYS A 48 -14.63 -4.40 -0.65
C CYS A 48 -13.18 -4.41 -1.13
N THR A 49 -12.82 -3.56 -2.08
CA THR A 49 -11.44 -3.43 -2.58
C THR A 49 -10.78 -2.22 -1.96
N TYR A 50 -9.60 -2.44 -1.36
CA TYR A 50 -8.73 -1.37 -0.90
C TYR A 50 -7.53 -1.25 -1.83
N VAL A 51 -7.15 -0.02 -2.12
CA VAL A 51 -6.01 0.30 -2.97
C VAL A 51 -4.92 0.90 -2.10
N LEU A 52 -3.73 0.35 -2.21
CA LEU A 52 -2.56 0.83 -1.52
C LEU A 52 -1.64 1.49 -2.57
N ILE A 53 -1.29 2.74 -2.34
CA ILE A 53 -0.23 3.38 -3.08
C ILE A 53 0.95 3.59 -2.13
N GLU A 54 2.11 3.11 -2.55
CA GLU A 54 3.31 3.19 -1.71
C GLU A 54 4.53 3.46 -2.57
N ALA A 55 5.52 4.07 -1.96
CA ALA A 55 6.79 4.33 -2.62
C ALA A 55 7.95 4.22 -1.65
N PHE A 56 9.08 3.77 -2.18
CA PHE A 56 10.30 3.55 -1.41
C PHE A 56 11.50 4.14 -2.12
N GLU A 57 12.55 4.44 -1.36
CA GLU A 57 13.88 4.65 -1.94
C GLU A 57 14.28 3.37 -2.69
N ASP A 58 15.25 3.47 -3.60
CA ASP A 58 15.61 2.35 -4.48
C ASP A 58 15.95 1.07 -3.73
N ASP A 59 16.54 1.17 -2.55
CA ASP A 59 16.86 0.02 -1.69
C ASP A 59 15.81 -0.25 -0.60
N GLY A 60 14.85 0.65 -0.45
CA GLY A 60 13.87 0.58 0.64
C GLY A 60 12.83 -0.51 0.44
N ALA A 61 12.50 -0.84 -0.82
CA ALA A 61 11.50 -1.88 -1.09
C ALA A 61 11.99 -3.26 -0.63
N ALA A 62 13.26 -3.58 -0.85
CA ALA A 62 13.83 -4.86 -0.38
C ALA A 62 13.83 -4.93 1.15
N ALA A 63 14.19 -3.84 1.82
CA ALA A 63 14.17 -3.78 3.28
C ALA A 63 12.76 -3.96 3.83
N HIS A 64 11.75 -3.40 3.16
CA HIS A 64 10.34 -3.57 3.53
C HIS A 64 9.92 -5.04 3.46
N VAL A 65 10.21 -5.71 2.35
CA VAL A 65 9.86 -7.12 2.14
C VAL A 65 10.57 -8.04 3.15
N ASP A 66 11.76 -7.66 3.59
CA ASP A 66 12.54 -8.44 4.58
C ASP A 66 12.16 -8.12 6.03
N SER A 67 11.26 -7.18 6.27
CA SER A 67 10.93 -6.75 7.63
C SER A 67 10.07 -7.77 8.39
N ASP A 68 10.11 -7.70 9.72
CA ASP A 68 9.28 -8.54 10.58
C ASP A 68 7.79 -8.27 10.38
N HIS A 69 7.42 -7.00 10.24
CA HIS A 69 6.02 -6.63 10.02
C HIS A 69 5.50 -7.11 8.66
N PHE A 70 6.35 -7.21 7.64
CA PHE A 70 5.96 -7.79 6.35
C PHE A 70 5.67 -9.29 6.51
N ARG A 71 6.52 -10.02 7.25
CA ARG A 71 6.28 -11.45 7.53
C ARG A 71 4.99 -11.67 8.30
N THR A 72 4.74 -10.84 9.30
CA THR A 72 3.49 -10.90 10.06
C THR A 72 2.27 -10.66 9.16
N MET A 73 2.36 -9.69 8.27
CA MET A 73 1.32 -9.41 7.28
C MET A 73 1.05 -10.61 6.38
N GLN A 74 2.11 -11.27 5.89
CA GLN A 74 1.96 -12.46 5.04
C GLN A 74 1.24 -13.60 5.77
N GLU A 75 1.42 -13.72 7.08
CA GLU A 75 0.78 -14.74 7.90
C GLU A 75 -0.66 -14.40 8.25
N GLU A 76 -0.94 -13.12 8.52
CA GLU A 76 -2.24 -12.70 9.07
C GLU A 76 -3.25 -12.24 8.03
N PHE A 77 -2.84 -11.54 6.98
CA PHE A 77 -3.77 -10.92 6.04
C PHE A 77 -4.59 -11.92 5.20
N PRO A 78 -4.06 -13.10 4.83
CA PRO A 78 -4.84 -14.01 3.99
C PRO A 78 -6.22 -14.38 4.53
N GLN A 79 -6.38 -14.44 5.83
CA GLN A 79 -7.68 -14.76 6.45
C GLN A 79 -8.77 -13.74 6.16
N TYR A 80 -8.38 -12.50 5.85
CA TYR A 80 -9.30 -11.39 5.59
C TYR A 80 -9.55 -11.14 4.10
N LEU A 81 -8.80 -11.82 3.22
CA LEU A 81 -8.82 -11.55 1.80
C LEU A 81 -9.65 -12.59 1.05
N SER A 82 -10.42 -12.14 0.04
CA SER A 82 -11.22 -13.01 -0.81
C SER A 82 -10.44 -13.58 -1.99
N ALA A 83 -9.30 -12.99 -2.32
CA ALA A 83 -8.41 -13.44 -3.39
C ALA A 83 -7.01 -12.86 -3.18
N THR A 84 -6.04 -13.35 -3.94
CA THR A 84 -4.67 -12.84 -3.90
C THR A 84 -4.65 -11.38 -4.38
N PRO A 85 -4.03 -10.46 -3.61
CA PRO A 85 -3.86 -9.08 -4.08
C PRO A 85 -3.10 -8.99 -5.40
N GLN A 86 -3.45 -7.98 -6.19
CA GLN A 86 -2.79 -7.71 -7.46
C GLN A 86 -1.87 -6.50 -7.28
N ILE A 87 -0.69 -6.56 -7.88
CA ILE A 87 0.36 -5.58 -7.64
C ILE A 87 1.02 -5.14 -8.95
N VAL A 88 1.36 -3.84 -9.00
CA VAL A 88 2.29 -3.29 -9.99
C VAL A 88 3.41 -2.63 -9.21
N SER A 89 4.65 -2.99 -9.52
CA SER A 89 5.84 -2.46 -8.86
C SER A 89 6.89 -2.14 -9.92
N GLU A 90 7.31 -0.88 -9.99
CA GLU A 90 8.28 -0.42 -10.99
C GLU A 90 9.22 0.60 -10.39
N GLN A 91 10.48 0.59 -10.88
CA GLN A 91 11.39 1.68 -10.63
C GLN A 91 11.08 2.82 -11.60
N VAL A 92 10.90 4.02 -11.05
CA VAL A 92 10.57 5.22 -11.83
C VAL A 92 11.61 6.31 -11.63
N ALA A 93 11.71 7.21 -12.63
CA ALA A 93 12.66 8.32 -12.58
C ALA A 93 12.21 9.43 -11.63
N ALA A 94 10.91 9.58 -11.40
CA ALA A 94 10.39 10.57 -10.45
C ALA A 94 10.86 10.23 -9.03
N ASP A 95 10.99 11.25 -8.19
CA ASP A 95 11.37 11.08 -6.78
C ASP A 95 10.30 11.57 -5.80
N GLY A 96 9.15 12.02 -6.31
CA GLY A 96 8.05 12.48 -5.46
C GLY A 96 6.88 13.00 -6.28
N TRP A 97 5.88 13.49 -5.56
CA TRP A 97 4.69 14.10 -6.13
C TRP A 97 5.03 15.47 -6.74
N GLY A 98 4.32 15.82 -7.83
CA GLY A 98 4.42 17.14 -8.43
C GLY A 98 3.05 17.61 -8.89
N PRO A 99 2.93 18.92 -9.19
CA PRO A 99 1.65 19.46 -9.65
C PRO A 99 1.29 18.95 -11.05
N MET A 100 -0.01 18.77 -11.26
CA MET A 100 -0.53 18.39 -12.56
C MET A 100 -0.63 19.62 -13.46
N ALA A 101 0.13 19.63 -14.56
CA ALA A 101 0.21 20.81 -15.43
C ALA A 101 -1.12 21.10 -16.14
N GLU A 102 -1.88 20.06 -16.46
CA GLU A 102 -3.13 20.17 -17.25
C GLU A 102 -4.34 20.61 -16.41
N LEU A 103 -4.22 20.67 -15.08
CA LEU A 103 -5.32 21.04 -14.21
C LEU A 103 -4.79 21.94 -13.09
N GLN A 104 -4.83 23.24 -13.31
CA GLN A 104 -4.33 24.21 -12.35
C GLN A 104 -5.52 24.96 -11.73
N VAL A 105 -5.44 25.18 -10.42
CA VAL A 105 -6.46 25.88 -9.64
C VAL A 105 -5.79 27.06 -8.96
N ASP A 106 -6.40 28.21 -9.11
CA ASP A 106 -5.92 29.47 -8.48
C ASP A 106 -6.21 29.49 -6.97
#